data_949ed610a96b787d9dc150427ce0897c
#
_entry.id   949ed610a96b787d9dc150427ce0897c
#
_cell.length_a   1.000
_cell.length_b   1.000
_cell.length_c   1.000
_cell.angle_alpha   90.00
_cell.angle_beta   90.00
_cell.angle_gamma   90.00
#
_symmetry.space_group_name_H-M   'P 1'
#
loop_
_entity.id
_entity.type
_entity.pdbx_description
1 polymer ?
#
loop_
_entity_poly.entity_id
_entity_poly.type
_entity_poly.pdbx_seq_one_letter_code
_entity_poly.pdbx_strand_id
1 'polypeptide(L)'
;MKDIDLSLISKYRGELMGFAMIYVVMFHVCGSRHDTLWYCLARCGNLGVDIFLFLSGIGLWFAWTRNSSLRHFYWRRYKRIYPAWLVIASLFYIPKFIDGNITFAELLGELTINYGFWHHLALNFWYVPAILALYLIAPWYMTLIQKDSHYRWLPVAAMLLTLLVQLSLIHI
;
A
#
# COMPACT_ATOMS: atom_id res chain seq x y z
N MET A 1 30.24 -5.37 -5.67
CA MET A 1 28.98 -5.89 -5.11
C MET A 1 28.33 -6.71 -6.22
N LYS A 2 28.08 -8.03 -6.03
CA LYS A 2 27.36 -8.81 -7.03
C LYS A 2 25.97 -8.22 -7.20
N ASP A 3 25.60 -7.89 -8.42
CA ASP A 3 24.25 -7.41 -8.72
C ASP A 3 23.25 -8.53 -8.37
N ILE A 4 22.26 -8.19 -7.58
CA ILE A 4 21.19 -9.13 -7.21
C ILE A 4 20.35 -9.34 -8.46
N ASP A 5 20.29 -10.55 -8.96
CA ASP A 5 19.42 -10.89 -10.09
C ASP A 5 17.96 -10.98 -9.64
N LEU A 6 17.19 -9.95 -10.01
CA LEU A 6 15.76 -9.87 -9.71
C LEU A 6 14.88 -10.50 -10.81
N SER A 7 15.47 -11.16 -11.80
CA SER A 7 14.75 -11.73 -12.95
C SER A 7 13.70 -12.77 -12.51
N LEU A 8 14.05 -13.63 -11.55
CA LEU A 8 13.12 -14.63 -11.01
C LEU A 8 11.94 -13.99 -10.27
N ILE A 9 12.19 -12.96 -9.45
CA ILE A 9 11.12 -12.22 -8.76
C ILE A 9 10.21 -11.54 -9.78
N SER A 10 10.79 -10.95 -10.82
CA SER A 10 10.01 -10.32 -11.89
C SER A 10 9.17 -11.34 -12.67
N LYS A 11 9.71 -12.52 -12.92
CA LYS A 11 9.04 -13.63 -13.63
C LYS A 11 7.82 -14.15 -12.86
N TYR A 12 7.99 -14.42 -11.57
CA TYR A 12 6.95 -15.00 -10.69
C TYR A 12 6.20 -13.97 -9.86
N ARG A 13 6.26 -12.69 -10.26
CA ARG A 13 5.65 -11.60 -9.53
C ARG A 13 4.13 -11.73 -9.38
N GLY A 14 3.45 -12.24 -10.41
CA GLY A 14 1.99 -12.45 -10.39
C GLY A 14 1.59 -13.47 -9.35
N GLU A 15 2.27 -14.60 -9.32
CA GLU A 15 2.07 -15.70 -8.39
C GLU A 15 2.35 -15.26 -6.95
N LEU A 16 3.46 -14.54 -6.73
CA LEU A 16 3.81 -13.98 -5.42
C LEU A 16 2.75 -12.99 -4.92
N MET A 17 2.21 -12.15 -5.81
CA MET A 17 1.12 -11.24 -5.45
C MET A 17 -0.18 -11.99 -5.14
N GLY A 18 -0.48 -13.08 -5.87
CA GLY A 18 -1.60 -13.97 -5.57
C GLY A 18 -1.47 -14.62 -4.20
N PHE A 19 -0.29 -15.15 -3.89
CA PHE A 19 0.01 -15.73 -2.59
C PHE A 19 -0.13 -14.70 -1.46
N ALA A 20 0.41 -13.50 -1.63
CA ALA A 20 0.26 -12.41 -0.68
C ALA A 20 -1.21 -12.04 -0.43
N MET A 21 -2.05 -12.07 -1.48
CA MET A 21 -3.49 -11.84 -1.35
C MET A 21 -4.16 -12.91 -0.48
N ILE A 22 -3.81 -14.18 -0.64
CA ILE A 22 -4.33 -15.28 0.19
C ILE A 22 -4.01 -15.00 1.67
N TYR A 23 -2.79 -14.57 1.99
CA TYR A 23 -2.39 -14.22 3.34
C TYR A 23 -3.22 -13.06 3.92
N VAL A 24 -3.44 -12.02 3.13
CA VAL A 24 -4.30 -10.89 3.55
C VAL A 24 -5.73 -11.34 3.82
N VAL A 25 -6.31 -12.17 2.94
CA VAL A 25 -7.66 -12.71 3.14
C VAL A 25 -7.72 -13.60 4.40
N MET A 26 -6.75 -14.47 4.60
CA MET A 26 -6.66 -15.30 5.81
C MET A 26 -6.61 -14.46 7.09
N PHE A 27 -5.85 -13.36 7.08
CA PHE A 27 -5.80 -12.44 8.22
C PHE A 27 -7.17 -11.87 8.57
N HIS A 28 -7.93 -11.43 7.58
CA HIS A 28 -9.25 -10.84 7.80
C HIS A 28 -10.34 -11.89 8.18
N VAL A 29 -10.23 -13.10 7.67
CA VAL A 29 -11.23 -14.16 7.93
C VAL A 29 -10.96 -14.90 9.24
N CYS A 30 -9.69 -15.17 9.56
CA CYS A 30 -9.32 -16.02 10.71
C CYS A 30 -8.90 -15.21 11.94
N GLY A 31 -8.71 -13.90 11.82
CA GLY A 31 -8.17 -13.03 12.87
C GLY A 31 -9.01 -12.92 14.15
N SER A 32 -10.27 -13.38 14.12
CA SER A 32 -11.20 -13.37 15.26
C SER A 32 -11.25 -14.68 16.08
N ARG A 33 -10.54 -15.73 15.65
CA ARG A 33 -10.54 -17.04 16.34
C ARG A 33 -9.26 -17.24 17.12
N HIS A 34 -9.28 -16.96 18.42
CA HIS A 34 -8.10 -16.86 19.29
C HIS A 34 -7.39 -18.18 19.67
N ASP A 35 -7.96 -19.36 19.38
CA ASP A 35 -7.55 -20.61 20.07
C ASP A 35 -6.88 -21.68 19.17
N THR A 36 -6.39 -21.34 17.98
CA THR A 36 -5.90 -22.37 17.06
C THR A 36 -4.56 -21.97 16.41
N LEU A 37 -3.79 -22.97 15.95
CA LEU A 37 -2.60 -22.82 15.09
C LEU A 37 -2.90 -21.92 13.87
N TRP A 38 -4.14 -21.95 13.37
CA TRP A 38 -4.65 -21.08 12.32
C TRP A 38 -4.64 -19.58 12.70
N TYR A 39 -4.82 -19.26 13.97
CA TYR A 39 -4.71 -17.89 14.45
C TYR A 39 -3.28 -17.35 14.34
N CYS A 40 -2.28 -18.16 14.72
CA CYS A 40 -0.88 -17.77 14.56
C CYS A 40 -0.50 -17.57 13.09
N LEU A 41 -0.96 -18.46 12.20
CA LEU A 41 -0.75 -18.32 10.76
C LEU A 41 -1.49 -17.11 10.19
N ALA A 42 -2.73 -16.86 10.64
CA ALA A 42 -3.51 -15.71 10.24
C ALA A 42 -2.87 -14.38 10.67
N ARG A 43 -2.27 -14.33 11.86
CA ARG A 43 -1.52 -13.12 12.31
C ARG A 43 -0.32 -12.80 11.42
N CYS A 44 0.25 -13.79 10.77
CA CYS A 44 1.27 -13.56 9.74
C CYS A 44 0.71 -12.92 8.46
N GLY A 45 -0.61 -12.72 8.35
CA GLY A 45 -1.24 -12.08 7.20
C GLY A 45 -0.78 -10.65 6.91
N ASN A 46 -0.26 -9.94 7.92
CA ASN A 46 0.43 -8.66 7.71
C ASN A 46 1.61 -8.78 6.75
N LEU A 47 2.32 -9.92 6.74
CA LEU A 47 3.38 -10.19 5.76
C LEU A 47 2.86 -10.13 4.32
N GLY A 48 1.59 -10.43 4.08
CA GLY A 48 0.98 -10.29 2.76
C GLY A 48 1.01 -8.85 2.27
N VAL A 49 0.75 -7.88 3.13
CA VAL A 49 0.83 -6.45 2.79
C VAL A 49 2.28 -6.04 2.50
N ASP A 50 3.24 -6.51 3.30
CA ASP A 50 4.67 -6.21 3.10
C ASP A 50 5.16 -6.77 1.77
N ILE A 51 4.79 -8.02 1.43
CA ILE A 51 5.09 -8.63 0.14
C ILE A 51 4.48 -7.81 -1.00
N PHE A 52 3.22 -7.36 -0.86
CA PHE A 52 2.57 -6.50 -1.85
C PHE A 52 3.32 -5.18 -2.06
N LEU A 53 3.70 -4.50 -0.98
CA LEU A 53 4.43 -3.25 -1.04
C LEU A 53 5.80 -3.43 -1.68
N PHE A 54 6.53 -4.47 -1.29
CA PHE A 54 7.83 -4.81 -1.84
C PHE A 54 7.77 -5.09 -3.35
N LEU A 55 6.88 -6.00 -3.77
CA LEU A 55 6.69 -6.34 -5.19
C LEU A 55 6.16 -5.15 -6.01
N SER A 56 5.35 -4.28 -5.39
CA SER A 56 4.90 -3.05 -6.02
C SER A 56 6.06 -2.09 -6.22
N GLY A 57 6.94 -1.91 -5.24
CA GLY A 57 8.14 -1.08 -5.34
C GLY A 57 9.05 -1.51 -6.49
N ILE A 58 9.35 -2.83 -6.60
CA ILE A 58 10.11 -3.39 -7.72
C ILE A 58 9.43 -3.07 -9.06
N GLY A 59 8.12 -3.28 -9.15
CA GLY A 59 7.39 -3.01 -10.39
C GLY A 59 7.26 -1.53 -10.73
N LEU A 60 7.28 -0.64 -9.73
CA LEU A 60 7.34 0.80 -9.94
C LEU A 60 8.68 1.21 -10.51
N TRP A 61 9.78 0.68 -9.96
CA TRP A 61 11.13 0.93 -10.44
C TRP A 61 11.28 0.55 -11.92
N PHE A 62 10.96 -0.69 -12.30
CA PHE A 62 11.02 -1.12 -13.69
C PHE A 62 10.10 -0.34 -14.63
N ALA A 63 8.93 0.07 -14.15
CA ALA A 63 8.03 0.90 -14.95
C ALA A 63 8.59 2.29 -15.20
N TRP A 64 9.22 2.89 -14.19
CA TRP A 64 9.83 4.22 -14.27
C TRP A 64 11.08 4.22 -15.11
N THR A 65 11.97 3.26 -14.95
CA THR A 65 13.19 3.14 -15.76
C THR A 65 12.90 2.92 -17.24
N ARG A 66 11.79 2.23 -17.56
CA ARG A 66 11.36 2.02 -18.95
C ARG A 66 10.73 3.26 -19.58
N ASN A 67 9.99 4.04 -18.82
CA ASN A 67 9.33 5.26 -19.28
C ASN A 67 9.14 6.23 -18.11
N SER A 68 9.98 7.27 -18.06
CA SER A 68 9.99 8.29 -17.01
C SER A 68 8.95 9.40 -17.20
N SER A 69 7.92 9.19 -18.03
CA SER A 69 6.84 10.17 -18.21
C SER A 69 5.88 10.12 -17.02
N LEU A 70 5.77 11.22 -16.26
CA LEU A 70 4.84 11.37 -15.12
C LEU A 70 3.40 11.09 -15.51
N ARG A 71 2.93 11.67 -16.64
CA ARG A 71 1.57 11.47 -17.13
C ARG A 71 1.28 9.98 -17.38
N HIS A 72 2.20 9.28 -18.06
CA HIS A 72 2.06 7.86 -18.35
C HIS A 72 2.08 7.03 -17.06
N PHE A 73 2.99 7.35 -16.13
CA PHE A 73 3.11 6.67 -14.85
C PHE A 73 1.81 6.76 -14.04
N TYR A 74 1.31 7.98 -13.76
CA TYR A 74 0.10 8.18 -12.96
C TYR A 74 -1.15 7.61 -13.63
N TRP A 75 -1.31 7.79 -14.94
CA TRP A 75 -2.45 7.27 -15.68
C TRP A 75 -2.58 5.75 -15.60
N ARG A 76 -1.47 5.02 -15.73
CA ARG A 76 -1.47 3.55 -15.58
C ARG A 76 -1.80 3.11 -14.17
N ARG A 77 -1.38 3.84 -13.13
CA ARG A 77 -1.70 3.53 -11.73
C ARG A 77 -3.15 3.82 -11.41
N TYR A 78 -3.64 4.97 -11.84
CA TYR A 78 -5.03 5.36 -11.71
C TYR A 78 -5.96 4.29 -12.32
N LYS A 79 -5.77 3.92 -13.59
CA LYS A 79 -6.58 2.90 -14.27
C LYS A 79 -6.55 1.53 -13.58
N ARG A 80 -5.49 1.21 -12.86
CA ARG A 80 -5.34 -0.09 -12.20
C ARG A 80 -6.07 -0.15 -10.86
N ILE A 81 -6.09 0.94 -10.09
CA ILE A 81 -6.61 0.93 -8.71
C ILE A 81 -8.00 1.53 -8.64
N TYR A 82 -8.19 2.67 -9.31
CA TYR A 82 -9.37 3.50 -9.09
C TYR A 82 -10.70 2.85 -9.48
N PRO A 83 -10.82 2.07 -10.56
CA PRO A 83 -12.08 1.40 -10.88
C PRO A 83 -12.52 0.38 -9.81
N ALA A 84 -11.58 -0.43 -9.32
CA ALA A 84 -11.86 -1.38 -8.24
C ALA A 84 -12.19 -0.66 -6.93
N TRP A 85 -11.46 0.42 -6.63
CA TRP A 85 -11.74 1.27 -5.48
C TRP A 85 -13.15 1.87 -5.55
N LEU A 86 -13.56 2.46 -6.66
CA LEU A 86 -14.89 3.04 -6.81
C LEU A 86 -16.00 2.02 -6.55
N VAL A 87 -15.87 0.80 -7.06
CA VAL A 87 -16.87 -0.26 -6.83
C VAL A 87 -16.96 -0.57 -5.34
N ILE A 88 -15.83 -0.85 -4.69
CA ILE A 88 -15.80 -1.25 -3.28
C ILE A 88 -16.27 -0.08 -2.39
N ALA A 89 -15.77 1.12 -2.61
CA ALA A 89 -16.14 2.31 -1.85
C ALA A 89 -17.63 2.64 -2.02
N SER A 90 -18.17 2.52 -3.24
CA SER A 90 -19.59 2.74 -3.48
C SER A 90 -20.46 1.75 -2.72
N LEU A 91 -20.12 0.47 -2.73
CA LEU A 91 -20.86 -0.56 -1.99
C LEU A 91 -20.82 -0.31 -0.46
N PHE A 92 -19.77 0.31 0.05
CA PHE A 92 -19.60 0.54 1.49
C PHE A 92 -20.19 1.90 1.93
N TYR A 93 -19.98 2.98 1.15
CA TYR A 93 -20.33 4.33 1.58
C TYR A 93 -21.71 4.80 1.10
N ILE A 94 -22.24 4.28 -0.03
CA ILE A 94 -23.58 4.66 -0.49
C ILE A 94 -24.67 4.25 0.52
N PRO A 95 -24.68 3.03 1.10
CA PRO A 95 -25.63 2.70 2.14
C PRO A 95 -25.57 3.66 3.34
N LYS A 96 -24.36 4.05 3.78
CA LYS A 96 -24.19 5.00 4.89
C LYS A 96 -24.77 6.39 4.57
N PHE A 97 -24.69 6.80 3.32
CA PHE A 97 -25.30 8.04 2.85
C PHE A 97 -26.82 7.95 2.83
N ILE A 98 -27.38 6.82 2.35
CA ILE A 98 -28.83 6.58 2.33
C ILE A 98 -29.38 6.56 3.76
N ASP A 99 -28.66 5.96 4.73
CA ASP A 99 -29.03 5.92 6.14
C ASP A 99 -28.84 7.28 6.85
N GLY A 100 -28.36 8.32 6.16
CA GLY A 100 -28.15 9.65 6.73
C GLY A 100 -26.92 9.75 7.66
N ASN A 101 -26.04 8.74 7.67
CA ASN A 101 -24.85 8.71 8.54
C ASN A 101 -23.69 9.56 8.03
N ILE A 102 -23.70 9.92 6.75
CA ILE A 102 -22.70 10.81 6.13
C ILE A 102 -23.39 11.78 5.18
N THR A 103 -22.79 12.94 5.01
CA THR A 103 -23.26 13.97 4.08
C THR A 103 -22.83 13.62 2.64
N PHE A 104 -23.44 14.28 1.66
CA PHE A 104 -23.06 14.13 0.25
C PHE A 104 -21.60 14.55 -0.02
N ALA A 105 -21.13 15.60 0.65
CA ALA A 105 -19.75 16.06 0.54
C ALA A 105 -18.76 15.03 1.09
N GLU A 106 -19.09 14.40 2.22
CA GLU A 106 -18.29 13.28 2.77
C GLU A 106 -18.31 12.09 1.84
N LEU A 107 -19.46 11.71 1.29
CA LEU A 107 -19.55 10.62 0.31
C LEU A 107 -18.61 10.87 -0.90
N LEU A 108 -18.61 12.07 -1.47
CA LEU A 108 -17.68 12.41 -2.55
C LEU A 108 -16.23 12.36 -2.12
N GLY A 109 -15.93 12.82 -0.91
CA GLY A 109 -14.59 12.72 -0.32
C GLY A 109 -14.14 11.29 -0.14
N GLU A 110 -15.01 10.42 0.37
CA GLU A 110 -14.72 8.99 0.54
C GLU A 110 -14.49 8.29 -0.80
N LEU A 111 -15.34 8.51 -1.79
CA LEU A 111 -15.20 7.90 -3.11
C LEU A 111 -13.95 8.35 -3.86
N THR A 112 -13.49 9.59 -3.63
CA THR A 112 -12.33 10.15 -4.36
C THR A 112 -11.00 9.82 -3.70
N ILE A 113 -10.85 10.12 -2.42
CA ILE A 113 -9.56 10.06 -1.70
C ILE A 113 -9.60 9.28 -0.38
N ASN A 114 -10.74 8.62 -0.06
CA ASN A 114 -10.97 8.03 1.26
C ASN A 114 -10.76 9.06 2.37
N TYR A 115 -11.58 10.12 2.34
CA TYR A 115 -11.47 11.31 3.18
C TYR A 115 -11.37 11.01 4.67
N GLY A 116 -12.12 10.01 5.16
CA GLY A 116 -12.09 9.59 6.55
C GLY A 116 -10.71 9.10 7.02
N PHE A 117 -9.91 8.50 6.12
CA PHE A 117 -8.54 8.13 6.47
C PHE A 117 -7.67 9.36 6.77
N TRP A 118 -7.77 10.41 5.95
CA TRP A 118 -6.93 11.61 6.09
C TRP A 118 -7.37 12.53 7.23
N HIS A 119 -8.68 12.55 7.52
CA HIS A 119 -9.26 13.52 8.47
C HIS A 119 -9.50 12.93 9.86
N HIS A 120 -9.90 11.67 9.93
CA HIS A 120 -10.30 11.02 11.18
C HIS A 120 -9.46 9.81 11.53
N LEU A 121 -8.38 9.53 10.78
CA LEU A 121 -7.55 8.33 10.90
C LEU A 121 -8.39 7.04 10.86
N ALA A 122 -9.50 7.07 10.11
CA ALA A 122 -10.33 5.89 9.91
C ALA A 122 -9.55 4.82 9.16
N LEU A 123 -9.25 3.72 9.83
CA LEU A 123 -8.44 2.63 9.26
C LEU A 123 -9.19 1.78 8.23
N ASN A 124 -10.45 2.10 7.93
CA ASN A 124 -11.19 1.44 6.87
C ASN A 124 -10.50 1.68 5.52
N PHE A 125 -10.13 0.60 4.85
CA PHE A 125 -9.45 0.66 3.55
C PHE A 125 -8.13 1.45 3.54
N TRP A 126 -7.45 1.57 4.69
CA TRP A 126 -6.21 2.34 4.87
C TRP A 126 -5.14 2.07 3.80
N TYR A 127 -5.14 0.86 3.23
CA TYR A 127 -4.18 0.46 2.21
C TYR A 127 -4.30 1.30 0.92
N VAL A 128 -5.52 1.68 0.52
CA VAL A 128 -5.76 2.44 -0.72
C VAL A 128 -5.15 3.85 -0.64
N PRO A 129 -5.46 4.69 0.37
CA PRO A 129 -4.81 6.00 0.48
C PRO A 129 -3.30 5.88 0.72
N ALA A 130 -2.82 4.88 1.45
CA ALA A 130 -1.39 4.65 1.65
C ALA A 130 -0.66 4.35 0.33
N ILE A 131 -1.20 3.46 -0.52
CA ILE A 131 -0.59 3.15 -1.81
C ILE A 131 -0.66 4.34 -2.79
N LEU A 132 -1.72 5.15 -2.73
CA LEU A 132 -1.83 6.36 -3.53
C LEU A 132 -0.78 7.40 -3.12
N ALA A 133 -0.54 7.58 -1.81
CA ALA A 133 0.53 8.45 -1.30
C ALA A 133 1.92 7.97 -1.76
N LEU A 134 2.17 6.66 -1.68
CA LEU A 134 3.41 6.07 -2.18
C LEU A 134 3.59 6.30 -3.69
N TYR A 135 2.51 6.16 -4.48
CA TYR A 135 2.58 6.44 -5.92
C TYR A 135 2.86 7.92 -6.21
N LEU A 136 2.37 8.83 -5.39
CA LEU A 136 2.63 10.26 -5.54
C LEU A 136 4.13 10.56 -5.37
N ILE A 137 4.76 9.96 -4.37
CA ILE A 137 6.17 10.19 -4.02
C ILE A 137 7.13 9.39 -4.92
N ALA A 138 6.73 8.22 -5.41
CA ALA A 138 7.60 7.28 -6.10
C ALA A 138 8.40 7.87 -7.28
N PRO A 139 7.82 8.63 -8.24
CA PRO A 139 8.58 9.16 -9.36
C PRO A 139 9.72 10.10 -8.93
N TRP A 140 9.45 10.95 -7.94
CA TRP A 140 10.44 11.88 -7.39
C TRP A 140 11.58 11.14 -6.73
N TYR A 141 11.25 10.17 -5.87
CA TYR A 141 12.24 9.34 -5.19
C TYR A 141 13.09 8.53 -6.19
N MET A 142 12.48 7.91 -7.20
CA MET A 142 13.19 7.16 -8.23
C MET A 142 14.11 8.04 -9.06
N THR A 143 13.72 9.28 -9.35
CA THR A 143 14.57 10.25 -10.04
C THR A 143 15.77 10.64 -9.18
N LEU A 144 15.59 10.80 -7.87
CA LEU A 144 16.70 11.07 -6.95
C LEU A 144 17.70 9.92 -6.92
N ILE A 145 17.25 8.67 -6.83
CA ILE A 145 18.14 7.50 -6.88
C ILE A 145 18.91 7.41 -8.19
N GLN A 146 18.28 7.77 -9.32
CA GLN A 146 18.95 7.78 -10.63
C GLN A 146 20.04 8.84 -10.72
N LYS A 147 19.89 9.97 -10.02
CA LYS A 147 20.92 11.03 -9.97
C LYS A 147 22.09 10.66 -9.07
N ASP A 148 21.81 10.10 -7.89
CA ASP A 148 22.80 9.67 -6.91
C ASP A 148 22.32 8.44 -6.16
N SER A 149 23.10 7.37 -6.26
CA SER A 149 22.78 6.08 -5.65
C SER A 149 22.77 6.13 -4.11
N HIS A 150 23.33 7.15 -3.46
CA HIS A 150 23.28 7.32 -2.01
C HIS A 150 21.85 7.50 -1.49
N TYR A 151 20.94 8.10 -2.29
CA TYR A 151 19.54 8.28 -1.91
C TYR A 151 18.74 6.96 -1.73
N ARG A 152 19.30 5.82 -2.17
CA ARG A 152 18.70 4.48 -1.91
C ARG A 152 18.59 4.14 -0.43
N TRP A 153 19.41 4.79 0.43
CA TRP A 153 19.42 4.58 1.87
C TRP A 153 18.38 5.41 2.63
N LEU A 154 17.72 6.37 1.99
CA LEU A 154 16.70 7.21 2.63
C LEU A 154 15.58 6.42 3.32
N PRO A 155 14.99 5.35 2.73
CA PRO A 155 13.95 4.57 3.41
C PRO A 155 14.49 3.85 4.65
N VAL A 156 15.73 3.37 4.58
CA VAL A 156 16.39 2.71 5.71
C VAL A 156 16.63 3.72 6.83
N ALA A 157 17.12 4.90 6.49
CA ALA A 157 17.32 5.99 7.46
C ALA A 157 15.98 6.44 8.09
N ALA A 158 14.92 6.58 7.30
CA ALA A 158 13.58 6.90 7.80
C ALA A 158 13.04 5.82 8.73
N MET A 159 13.20 4.55 8.39
CA MET A 159 12.80 3.42 9.24
C MET A 159 13.56 3.41 10.57
N LEU A 160 14.88 3.61 10.54
CA LEU A 160 15.68 3.69 11.76
C LEU A 160 15.27 4.88 12.63
N LEU A 161 14.99 6.03 12.03
CA LEU A 161 14.50 7.20 12.75
C LEU A 161 13.14 6.94 13.42
N THR A 162 12.20 6.32 12.73
CA THR A 162 10.89 5.97 13.32
C THR A 162 11.03 4.97 14.48
N LEU A 163 11.91 3.99 14.36
CA LEU A 163 12.21 3.05 15.45
C LEU A 163 12.81 3.76 16.66
N LEU A 164 13.75 4.68 16.45
CA LEU A 164 14.36 5.47 17.55
C LEU A 164 13.32 6.34 18.26
N VAL A 165 12.42 7.00 17.50
CA VAL A 165 11.34 7.79 18.06
C VAL A 165 10.37 6.91 18.87
N GLN A 166 9.99 5.74 18.36
CA GLN A 166 9.12 4.81 19.08
C GLN A 166 9.76 4.32 20.39
N LEU A 167 11.04 3.95 20.35
CA LEU A 167 11.77 3.54 21.55
C LEU A 167 11.89 4.68 22.57
N SER A 168 12.10 5.92 22.12
CA SER A 168 12.13 7.10 22.99
C SER A 168 10.78 7.36 23.68
N LEU A 169 9.66 7.15 22.97
CA LEU A 169 8.31 7.33 23.52
C LEU A 169 7.89 6.24 24.51
N ILE A 170 8.47 5.03 24.41
CA ILE A 170 8.22 3.93 25.36
C ILE A 170 8.95 4.16 26.71
N HIS A 171 10.01 4.98 26.70
CA HIS A 171 10.79 5.27 27.91
C HIS A 171 10.37 6.54 28.64
N ILE A 172 9.31 7.22 28.21
CA ILE A 172 8.64 8.35 28.90
C ILE A 172 7.33 7.88 29.51
#